data_4eda4fb7ef9f531eb08cb71ca7373c6a
#
_entry.id   4eda4fb7ef9f531eb08cb71ca7373c6a
#
_cell.length_a   1.000
_cell.length_b   1.000
_cell.length_c   1.000
_cell.angle_alpha   90.00
_cell.angle_beta   90.00
_cell.angle_gamma   90.00
#
_symmetry.space_group_name_H-M   'P 1'
#
loop_
_entity.id
_entity.type
_entity.pdbx_description
1 polymer ?
#
loop_
_entity_poly.entity_id
_entity_poly.type
_entity_poly.pdbx_seq_one_letter_code
_entity_poly.pdbx_strand_id
1 'polypeptide(L)'
;MIVKAVDVTDQEVLSSLKRDLIDKDSIVSSSHFQGLQAKLRTLFRRPELRLGLAAVEGDRVLVLNDASSHEQACIFTDSAHHTTAEFKGSLYERAVTQDRPIVIEDLVAYPGRTPVEEELIQSGVRTFICAPLHYQDRVIGTLELVSAHVGDLNATHLPKLQEVLPLFSMAVQRSVEELNSRIQTVINEQCTAIHPAVEWRFRKAVLNAFERQRGSASVVTELEPIVFEGVYPLFGLADIRGSSTQRGRAIQADLLQQLGLARAVIQSATEARSAPALDELAFRIDSRAAQIERGLNSSDEIGVIAFLRAEVEGLLDHLGTFGAGVRERIAAYRAGLDARLGTVYHRRRMFEESVTAIAESISSYLELEQQAAQGIFPHYFEKQKTDGVDYQIYVGSALLENGRVDPLCLKNLRLWQLMITCGMAVRAHQLRDRLPIPLETTHLILVQHAPLSIRFRFDEKRFDVDGAYDIRYEIMKKRIDKALVQGTTERVTQPGKVALIYSQPGEAQEYRAYIEYLQSLGYLTGGVEQLDLEELQGVQGLRALRVQVALDSPKLQERINQGADQWPVRQSTS
;
A
#
# COMPACT_ATOMS: atom_id res chain seq x y z
N MET A 1 -38.09 47.85 -48.29
CA MET A 1 -37.10 46.99 -47.57
C MET A 1 -37.36 47.22 -46.11
N ILE A 2 -37.94 46.21 -45.37
CA ILE A 2 -38.17 46.31 -43.94
C ILE A 2 -36.97 45.67 -43.30
N VAL A 3 -36.13 46.47 -42.66
CA VAL A 3 -34.98 45.97 -41.87
C VAL A 3 -35.49 45.63 -40.47
N LYS A 4 -35.50 44.36 -40.10
CA LYS A 4 -35.87 43.91 -38.80
C LYS A 4 -34.56 43.76 -37.96
N ALA A 5 -34.36 44.67 -37.03
CA ALA A 5 -33.25 44.50 -36.06
C ALA A 5 -33.63 43.40 -35.07
N VAL A 6 -32.81 42.36 -34.97
CA VAL A 6 -32.95 41.28 -33.97
C VAL A 6 -31.82 41.45 -32.98
N ASP A 7 -32.15 41.54 -31.70
CA ASP A 7 -31.14 41.53 -30.62
C ASP A 7 -30.60 40.10 -30.49
N VAL A 8 -29.35 39.90 -30.87
CA VAL A 8 -28.63 38.59 -30.81
C VAL A 8 -27.64 38.52 -29.67
N THR A 9 -27.62 39.52 -28.78
CA THR A 9 -26.63 39.65 -27.70
C THR A 9 -26.60 38.42 -26.81
N ASP A 10 -27.76 37.91 -26.40
CA ASP A 10 -27.83 36.71 -25.54
C ASP A 10 -27.25 35.47 -26.25
N GLN A 11 -27.50 35.30 -27.57
CA GLN A 11 -26.97 34.18 -28.37
C GLN A 11 -25.46 34.27 -28.58
N GLU A 12 -24.91 35.46 -28.80
CA GLU A 12 -23.47 35.68 -28.91
C GLU A 12 -22.75 35.41 -27.58
N VAL A 13 -23.31 35.91 -26.46
CA VAL A 13 -22.76 35.67 -25.13
C VAL A 13 -22.77 34.18 -24.77
N LEU A 14 -23.88 33.47 -25.05
CA LEU A 14 -23.99 32.03 -24.87
C LEU A 14 -22.98 31.27 -25.75
N SER A 15 -22.80 31.65 -26.99
CA SER A 15 -21.81 31.06 -27.90
C SER A 15 -20.37 31.29 -27.41
N SER A 16 -20.11 32.47 -26.85
CA SER A 16 -18.82 32.81 -26.26
C SER A 16 -18.57 32.06 -24.96
N LEU A 17 -19.60 31.92 -24.10
CA LEU A 17 -19.52 31.08 -22.89
C LEU A 17 -19.24 29.61 -23.23
N LYS A 18 -19.93 29.06 -24.25
CA LYS A 18 -19.69 27.71 -24.75
C LYS A 18 -18.23 27.52 -25.15
N ARG A 19 -17.66 28.46 -25.87
CA ARG A 19 -16.26 28.38 -26.32
C ARG A 19 -15.29 28.38 -25.16
N ASP A 20 -15.46 29.31 -24.21
CA ASP A 20 -14.58 29.40 -23.05
C ASP A 20 -14.66 28.17 -22.13
N LEU A 21 -15.88 27.63 -21.92
CA LEU A 21 -16.10 26.47 -21.07
C LEU A 21 -15.69 25.13 -21.72
N ILE A 22 -15.63 25.09 -23.08
CA ILE A 22 -15.16 23.91 -23.84
C ILE A 22 -13.64 23.96 -24.04
N ASP A 23 -13.05 25.16 -24.13
CA ASP A 23 -11.60 25.32 -24.29
C ASP A 23 -10.83 24.75 -23.10
N LYS A 24 -9.55 24.39 -23.37
CA LYS A 24 -8.72 23.58 -22.45
C LYS A 24 -8.30 24.27 -21.14
N ASP A 25 -8.59 25.56 -21.01
CA ASP A 25 -8.14 26.28 -19.80
C ASP A 25 -9.10 26.05 -18.63
N SER A 26 -8.51 25.68 -17.49
CA SER A 26 -9.25 25.38 -16.24
C SER A 26 -10.06 26.58 -15.76
N ILE A 27 -11.33 26.38 -15.37
CA ILE A 27 -12.16 27.41 -14.73
C ILE A 27 -11.65 27.81 -13.33
N VAL A 28 -10.64 27.13 -12.82
CA VAL A 28 -9.98 27.43 -11.54
C VAL A 28 -8.99 28.61 -11.69
N SER A 29 -8.57 28.97 -12.90
CA SER A 29 -7.69 30.14 -13.09
C SER A 29 -8.46 31.45 -12.92
N SER A 30 -7.87 32.39 -12.17
CA SER A 30 -8.43 33.70 -11.83
C SER A 30 -8.91 34.48 -13.05
N SER A 31 -8.09 34.53 -14.11
CA SER A 31 -8.42 35.28 -15.35
C SER A 31 -9.63 34.71 -16.09
N HIS A 32 -9.75 33.37 -16.13
CA HIS A 32 -10.89 32.70 -16.78
C HIS A 32 -12.17 32.90 -16.00
N PHE A 33 -12.11 32.77 -14.69
CA PHE A 33 -13.26 32.95 -13.80
C PHE A 33 -13.84 34.37 -13.92
N GLN A 34 -13.00 35.41 -13.95
CA GLN A 34 -13.43 36.79 -14.16
C GLN A 34 -14.07 37.00 -15.54
N GLY A 35 -13.53 36.37 -16.57
CA GLY A 35 -14.12 36.37 -17.91
C GLY A 35 -15.51 35.75 -17.98
N LEU A 36 -15.70 34.60 -17.31
CA LEU A 36 -16.98 33.91 -17.19
C LEU A 36 -18.01 34.78 -16.45
N GLN A 37 -17.60 35.37 -15.32
CA GLN A 37 -18.44 36.27 -14.52
C GLN A 37 -18.86 37.51 -15.34
N ALA A 38 -17.97 38.13 -16.11
CA ALA A 38 -18.29 39.25 -16.96
C ALA A 38 -19.33 38.90 -18.03
N LYS A 39 -19.23 37.69 -18.63
CA LYS A 39 -20.22 37.21 -19.61
C LYS A 39 -21.58 36.93 -18.97
N LEU A 40 -21.60 36.37 -17.75
CA LEU A 40 -22.84 36.17 -17.00
C LEU A 40 -23.49 37.52 -16.61
N ARG A 41 -22.71 38.53 -16.22
CA ARG A 41 -23.19 39.90 -15.99
C ARG A 41 -23.93 40.45 -17.21
N THR A 42 -23.36 40.23 -18.39
CA THR A 42 -23.97 40.66 -19.68
C THR A 42 -25.24 39.85 -19.97
N LEU A 43 -25.20 38.52 -19.83
CA LEU A 43 -26.34 37.63 -20.12
C LEU A 43 -27.54 37.91 -19.20
N PHE A 44 -27.29 38.14 -17.92
CA PHE A 44 -28.32 38.43 -16.94
C PHE A 44 -28.68 39.92 -16.84
N ARG A 45 -27.91 40.77 -17.52
CA ARG A 45 -28.06 42.25 -17.50
C ARG A 45 -27.95 42.79 -16.06
N ARG A 46 -27.02 42.22 -15.26
CA ARG A 46 -26.76 42.61 -13.87
C ARG A 46 -25.26 42.85 -13.68
N PRO A 47 -24.83 44.13 -13.65
CA PRO A 47 -23.38 44.46 -13.57
C PRO A 47 -22.72 44.04 -12.28
N GLU A 48 -23.47 43.94 -11.18
CA GLU A 48 -22.93 43.55 -9.86
C GLU A 48 -23.13 42.06 -9.55
N LEU A 49 -23.57 41.28 -10.53
CA LEU A 49 -23.68 39.83 -10.37
C LEU A 49 -22.31 39.20 -10.08
N ARG A 50 -22.27 38.36 -9.08
CA ARG A 50 -21.11 37.54 -8.74
C ARG A 50 -21.43 36.08 -8.95
N LEU A 51 -20.43 35.32 -9.42
CA LEU A 51 -20.50 33.88 -9.69
C LEU A 51 -19.73 33.11 -8.62
N GLY A 52 -20.34 32.09 -8.06
CA GLY A 52 -19.69 31.06 -7.23
C GLY A 52 -19.81 29.69 -7.89
N LEU A 53 -18.75 28.88 -7.78
CA LEU A 53 -18.71 27.51 -8.24
C LEU A 53 -18.09 26.62 -7.17
N ALA A 54 -18.76 25.53 -6.84
CA ALA A 54 -18.22 24.51 -5.95
C ALA A 54 -18.41 23.12 -6.57
N ALA A 55 -17.42 22.26 -6.41
CA ALA A 55 -17.53 20.84 -6.72
C ALA A 55 -17.78 20.05 -5.42
N VAL A 56 -18.55 18.97 -5.51
CA VAL A 56 -18.82 18.05 -4.41
C VAL A 56 -18.26 16.68 -4.75
N GLU A 57 -17.35 16.18 -3.93
CA GLU A 57 -16.70 14.87 -4.06
C GLU A 57 -16.83 14.10 -2.74
N GLY A 58 -17.80 13.19 -2.68
CA GLY A 58 -18.14 12.47 -1.45
C GLY A 58 -18.67 13.42 -0.37
N ASP A 59 -17.97 13.53 0.75
CA ASP A 59 -18.27 14.44 1.86
C ASP A 59 -17.52 15.78 1.80
N ARG A 60 -16.77 16.03 0.72
CA ARG A 60 -15.95 17.23 0.51
C ARG A 60 -16.60 18.20 -0.45
N VAL A 61 -16.44 19.47 -0.15
CA VAL A 61 -16.82 20.59 -1.02
C VAL A 61 -15.56 21.35 -1.42
N LEU A 62 -15.26 21.36 -2.73
CA LEU A 62 -14.12 22.07 -3.30
C LEU A 62 -14.64 23.39 -3.88
N VAL A 63 -14.23 24.52 -3.31
CA VAL A 63 -14.54 25.84 -3.85
C VAL A 63 -13.59 26.14 -5.00
N LEU A 64 -14.15 26.30 -6.21
CA LEU A 64 -13.38 26.50 -7.44
C LEU A 64 -13.06 27.97 -7.74
N ASN A 65 -13.45 28.90 -6.86
CA ASN A 65 -13.17 30.32 -7.02
C ASN A 65 -11.72 30.65 -6.71
N ASP A 66 -11.20 31.67 -7.36
CA ASP A 66 -9.90 32.24 -7.00
C ASP A 66 -10.04 33.20 -5.80
N ALA A 67 -9.32 32.91 -4.72
CA ALA A 67 -9.28 33.72 -3.51
C ALA A 67 -8.57 35.09 -3.69
N SER A 68 -7.84 35.31 -4.79
CA SER A 68 -7.10 36.54 -5.05
C SER A 68 -7.95 37.70 -5.60
N SER A 69 -9.18 37.42 -6.06
CA SER A 69 -10.07 38.51 -6.51
C SER A 69 -10.71 39.22 -5.32
N HIS A 70 -10.51 40.52 -5.20
CA HIS A 70 -11.14 41.38 -4.18
C HIS A 70 -12.67 41.40 -4.24
N GLU A 71 -13.28 40.81 -5.25
CA GLU A 71 -14.70 40.56 -5.35
C GLU A 71 -15.01 39.15 -4.85
N GLN A 72 -15.39 39.06 -3.57
CA GLN A 72 -15.83 37.80 -2.97
C GLN A 72 -17.12 37.33 -3.66
N ALA A 73 -17.00 36.32 -4.53
CA ALA A 73 -18.17 35.73 -5.18
C ALA A 73 -18.81 34.61 -4.35
N CYS A 74 -18.05 34.01 -3.46
CA CYS A 74 -18.47 32.97 -2.54
C CYS A 74 -17.96 33.27 -1.13
N ILE A 75 -18.70 32.90 -0.10
CA ILE A 75 -18.33 33.13 1.33
C ILE A 75 -17.11 32.32 1.78
N PHE A 76 -16.74 31.29 1.04
CA PHE A 76 -15.69 30.33 1.42
C PHE A 76 -14.35 30.62 0.72
N THR A 77 -14.02 31.87 0.53
CA THR A 77 -12.77 32.28 -0.17
C THR A 77 -11.50 31.97 0.58
N ASP A 78 -11.55 31.78 1.89
CA ASP A 78 -10.38 31.57 2.74
C ASP A 78 -9.94 30.11 2.90
N SER A 79 -10.82 29.14 2.53
CA SER A 79 -10.45 27.73 2.56
C SER A 79 -11.01 27.00 1.35
N ALA A 80 -10.14 26.33 0.60
CA ALA A 80 -10.52 25.58 -0.61
C ALA A 80 -11.25 24.26 -0.32
N HIS A 81 -11.32 23.86 0.95
CA HIS A 81 -11.86 22.56 1.36
C HIS A 81 -12.80 22.67 2.55
N HIS A 82 -14.07 22.38 2.28
CA HIS A 82 -15.12 22.27 3.30
C HIS A 82 -15.67 20.85 3.33
N THR A 83 -16.35 20.51 4.40
CA THR A 83 -17.14 19.27 4.50
C THR A 83 -18.60 19.55 4.19
N THR A 84 -19.30 18.59 3.59
CA THR A 84 -20.75 18.71 3.37
C THR A 84 -21.53 18.92 4.66
N ALA A 85 -20.99 18.48 5.80
CA ALA A 85 -21.57 18.67 7.13
C ALA A 85 -21.68 20.15 7.55
N GLU A 86 -20.78 21.02 7.09
CA GLU A 86 -20.79 22.46 7.34
C GLU A 86 -21.98 23.17 6.69
N PHE A 87 -22.50 22.60 5.60
CA PHE A 87 -23.64 23.14 4.84
C PHE A 87 -24.99 22.57 5.27
N LYS A 88 -25.04 21.77 6.33
CA LYS A 88 -26.25 21.09 6.76
C LYS A 88 -27.38 22.09 7.10
N GLY A 89 -28.53 21.90 6.47
CA GLY A 89 -29.71 22.77 6.61
C GLY A 89 -29.68 24.03 5.74
N SER A 90 -28.55 24.36 5.09
CA SER A 90 -28.40 25.55 4.25
C SER A 90 -29.16 25.48 2.92
N LEU A 91 -29.20 26.60 2.20
CA LEU A 91 -29.74 26.68 0.85
C LEU A 91 -28.96 25.81 -0.15
N TYR A 92 -27.66 25.60 0.08
CA TYR A 92 -26.83 24.72 -0.75
C TYR A 92 -27.24 23.25 -0.60
N GLU A 93 -27.34 22.73 0.63
CA GLU A 93 -27.80 21.35 0.86
C GLU A 93 -29.21 21.15 0.31
N ARG A 94 -30.08 22.14 0.47
CA ARG A 94 -31.46 22.08 -0.05
C ARG A 94 -31.50 22.06 -1.57
N ALA A 95 -30.65 22.83 -2.28
CA ALA A 95 -30.57 22.82 -3.72
C ALA A 95 -30.13 21.44 -4.24
N VAL A 96 -29.13 20.84 -3.61
CA VAL A 96 -28.61 19.50 -3.94
C VAL A 96 -29.64 18.42 -3.61
N THR A 97 -30.24 18.44 -2.42
CA THR A 97 -31.19 17.39 -1.95
C THR A 97 -32.52 17.44 -2.71
N GLN A 98 -33.02 18.64 -3.05
CA GLN A 98 -34.26 18.81 -3.79
C GLN A 98 -34.06 18.70 -5.31
N ASP A 99 -32.81 18.60 -5.74
CA ASP A 99 -32.39 18.50 -7.11
C ASP A 99 -33.00 19.59 -8.02
N ARG A 100 -33.02 20.83 -7.54
CA ARG A 100 -33.58 21.97 -8.26
C ARG A 100 -32.94 23.28 -7.85
N PRO A 101 -32.91 24.28 -8.77
CA PRO A 101 -32.46 25.62 -8.43
C PRO A 101 -33.35 26.25 -7.33
N ILE A 102 -32.70 26.91 -6.39
CA ILE A 102 -33.34 27.72 -5.33
C ILE A 102 -33.10 29.18 -5.65
N VAL A 103 -34.14 29.97 -5.55
CA VAL A 103 -34.10 31.42 -5.78
C VAL A 103 -34.59 32.14 -4.55
N ILE A 104 -33.81 33.07 -4.03
CA ILE A 104 -34.14 33.92 -2.88
C ILE A 104 -33.96 35.37 -3.31
N GLU A 105 -35.07 36.12 -3.42
CA GLU A 105 -35.08 37.50 -3.89
C GLU A 105 -34.61 38.50 -2.83
N ASP A 106 -34.77 38.18 -1.54
CA ASP A 106 -34.20 38.92 -0.42
C ASP A 106 -33.75 37.94 0.69
N LEU A 107 -32.45 37.74 0.77
CA LEU A 107 -31.86 36.83 1.73
C LEU A 107 -32.03 37.30 3.19
N VAL A 108 -32.13 38.62 3.41
CA VAL A 108 -32.36 39.17 4.74
C VAL A 108 -33.78 38.87 5.23
N ALA A 109 -34.76 38.86 4.34
CA ALA A 109 -36.14 38.53 4.64
C ALA A 109 -36.40 37.00 4.69
N TYR A 110 -35.46 36.17 4.30
CA TYR A 110 -35.61 34.72 4.30
C TYR A 110 -35.63 34.15 5.74
N PRO A 111 -36.70 33.42 6.16
CA PRO A 111 -36.90 33.03 7.56
C PRO A 111 -36.08 31.80 7.99
N GLY A 112 -35.57 31.00 7.07
CA GLY A 112 -34.88 29.72 7.32
C GLY A 112 -33.35 29.81 7.24
N ARG A 113 -32.75 30.90 7.73
CA ARG A 113 -31.31 31.13 7.68
C ARG A 113 -30.54 30.21 8.63
N THR A 114 -29.43 29.70 8.15
CA THR A 114 -28.38 29.05 8.91
C THR A 114 -27.17 29.99 9.05
N PRO A 115 -26.13 29.63 9.82
CA PRO A 115 -24.90 30.42 9.85
C PRO A 115 -24.31 30.70 8.47
N VAL A 116 -24.48 29.81 7.51
CA VAL A 116 -24.02 29.96 6.13
C VAL A 116 -24.70 31.15 5.42
N GLU A 117 -26.01 31.28 5.53
CA GLU A 117 -26.74 32.42 4.96
C GLU A 117 -26.44 33.72 5.71
N GLU A 118 -26.16 33.67 6.99
CA GLU A 118 -25.77 34.85 7.77
C GLU A 118 -24.40 35.39 7.31
N GLU A 119 -23.44 34.51 7.01
CA GLU A 119 -22.15 34.90 6.43
C GLU A 119 -22.31 35.51 5.03
N LEU A 120 -23.21 34.96 4.19
CA LEU A 120 -23.55 35.57 2.89
C LEU A 120 -24.08 36.99 3.08
N ILE A 121 -24.98 37.21 4.02
CA ILE A 121 -25.53 38.55 4.31
C ILE A 121 -24.42 39.51 4.78
N GLN A 122 -23.52 39.04 5.64
CA GLN A 122 -22.38 39.85 6.11
C GLN A 122 -21.43 40.24 4.97
N SER A 123 -21.27 39.37 3.94
CA SER A 123 -20.50 39.68 2.72
C SER A 123 -21.25 40.56 1.72
N GLY A 124 -22.44 41.09 2.11
CA GLY A 124 -23.23 42.03 1.30
C GLY A 124 -24.16 41.38 0.29
N VAL A 125 -24.43 40.09 0.39
CA VAL A 125 -25.38 39.40 -0.51
C VAL A 125 -26.83 39.71 -0.08
N ARG A 126 -27.65 40.09 -1.05
CA ARG A 126 -29.08 40.34 -0.86
C ARG A 126 -29.95 39.38 -1.66
N THR A 127 -29.55 39.07 -2.88
CA THR A 127 -30.25 38.12 -3.75
C THR A 127 -29.36 36.91 -4.01
N PHE A 128 -29.97 35.73 -4.03
CA PHE A 128 -29.23 34.48 -4.13
C PHE A 128 -29.96 33.49 -5.05
N ILE A 129 -29.20 32.88 -5.98
CA ILE A 129 -29.62 31.70 -6.74
C ILE A 129 -28.55 30.64 -6.56
N CYS A 130 -28.95 29.42 -6.16
CA CYS A 130 -28.10 28.24 -6.15
C CYS A 130 -28.72 27.14 -7.01
N ALA A 131 -27.96 26.59 -7.95
CA ALA A 131 -28.40 25.53 -8.82
C ALA A 131 -27.43 24.31 -8.74
N PRO A 132 -27.95 23.07 -8.63
CA PRO A 132 -27.14 21.88 -8.69
C PRO A 132 -26.55 21.70 -10.11
N LEU A 133 -25.30 21.25 -10.16
CA LEU A 133 -24.60 20.89 -11.39
C LEU A 133 -24.58 19.37 -11.54
N HIS A 134 -25.04 18.87 -12.69
CA HIS A 134 -25.17 17.44 -12.96
C HIS A 134 -24.18 16.95 -14.00
N TYR A 135 -23.63 15.78 -13.77
CA TYR A 135 -22.87 15.02 -14.75
C TYR A 135 -23.22 13.54 -14.63
N GLN A 136 -23.67 12.91 -15.73
CA GLN A 136 -24.09 11.49 -15.75
C GLN A 136 -25.05 11.12 -14.60
N ASP A 137 -26.14 11.87 -14.48
CA ASP A 137 -27.19 11.69 -13.45
C ASP A 137 -26.73 11.81 -11.99
N ARG A 138 -25.56 12.40 -11.74
CA ARG A 138 -25.06 12.69 -10.40
C ARG A 138 -24.88 14.20 -10.22
N VAL A 139 -25.21 14.69 -9.03
CA VAL A 139 -24.85 16.06 -8.64
C VAL A 139 -23.35 16.07 -8.36
N ILE A 140 -22.60 16.89 -9.09
CA ILE A 140 -21.15 17.04 -8.98
C ILE A 140 -20.74 18.36 -8.33
N GLY A 141 -21.69 19.23 -8.03
CA GLY A 141 -21.40 20.54 -7.45
C GLY A 141 -22.58 21.48 -7.49
N THR A 142 -22.31 22.75 -7.23
CA THR A 142 -23.28 23.83 -7.27
C THR A 142 -22.75 25.02 -8.04
N LEU A 143 -23.65 25.70 -8.75
CA LEU A 143 -23.45 27.03 -9.31
C LEU A 143 -24.27 28.04 -8.52
N GLU A 144 -23.61 29.10 -8.09
CA GLU A 144 -24.17 30.17 -7.30
C GLU A 144 -24.13 31.49 -8.08
N LEU A 145 -25.23 32.22 -8.08
CA LEU A 145 -25.30 33.59 -8.55
C LEU A 145 -25.82 34.48 -7.44
N VAL A 146 -25.07 35.55 -7.11
CA VAL A 146 -25.47 36.48 -6.05
C VAL A 146 -25.38 37.92 -6.50
N SER A 147 -26.21 38.79 -5.87
CA SER A 147 -26.16 40.23 -6.05
C SER A 147 -26.34 40.96 -4.71
N ALA A 148 -25.81 42.19 -4.65
CA ALA A 148 -25.97 43.07 -3.49
C ALA A 148 -27.35 43.79 -3.46
N HIS A 149 -28.17 43.64 -4.49
CA HIS A 149 -29.48 44.33 -4.60
C HIS A 149 -30.62 43.34 -4.49
N VAL A 150 -31.66 43.73 -3.74
CA VAL A 150 -32.91 42.95 -3.58
C VAL A 150 -33.64 42.84 -4.92
N GLY A 151 -34.08 41.64 -5.29
CA GLY A 151 -34.86 41.38 -6.48
C GLY A 151 -34.06 41.38 -7.79
N ASP A 152 -32.75 41.60 -7.76
CA ASP A 152 -31.87 41.56 -8.93
C ASP A 152 -31.94 40.21 -9.66
N LEU A 153 -32.05 39.14 -8.91
CA LEU A 153 -32.22 37.79 -9.42
C LEU A 153 -33.56 37.24 -8.91
N ASN A 154 -34.36 36.69 -9.80
CA ASN A 154 -35.68 36.13 -9.51
C ASN A 154 -35.96 34.93 -10.41
N ALA A 155 -37.12 34.32 -10.27
CA ALA A 155 -37.51 33.12 -11.01
C ALA A 155 -37.52 33.31 -12.56
N THR A 156 -37.64 34.53 -13.06
CA THR A 156 -37.61 34.80 -14.53
C THR A 156 -36.23 34.58 -15.16
N HIS A 157 -35.18 34.51 -14.34
CA HIS A 157 -33.81 34.25 -14.77
C HIS A 157 -33.49 32.74 -14.89
N LEU A 158 -34.36 31.86 -14.36
CA LEU A 158 -34.12 30.40 -14.38
C LEU A 158 -34.01 29.81 -15.79
N PRO A 159 -34.79 30.19 -16.80
CA PRO A 159 -34.62 29.66 -18.16
C PRO A 159 -33.23 29.93 -18.73
N LYS A 160 -32.70 31.15 -18.54
CA LYS A 160 -31.32 31.48 -18.97
C LYS A 160 -30.26 30.70 -18.20
N LEU A 161 -30.48 30.47 -16.90
CA LEU A 161 -29.60 29.66 -16.07
C LEU A 161 -29.58 28.21 -16.57
N GLN A 162 -30.74 27.61 -16.87
CA GLN A 162 -30.86 26.25 -17.39
C GLN A 162 -30.07 26.02 -18.69
N GLU A 163 -29.93 27.05 -19.56
CA GLU A 163 -29.14 26.93 -20.77
C GLU A 163 -27.62 26.85 -20.52
N VAL A 164 -27.14 27.44 -19.42
CA VAL A 164 -25.70 27.46 -19.09
C VAL A 164 -25.26 26.35 -18.12
N LEU A 165 -26.18 25.82 -17.30
CA LEU A 165 -25.85 24.79 -16.30
C LEU A 165 -25.11 23.59 -16.90
N PRO A 166 -25.52 22.98 -18.03
CA PRO A 166 -24.79 21.83 -18.60
C PRO A 166 -23.35 22.16 -18.98
N LEU A 167 -23.08 23.40 -19.40
CA LEU A 167 -21.74 23.84 -19.77
C LEU A 167 -20.84 23.97 -18.54
N PHE A 168 -21.37 24.55 -17.46
CA PHE A 168 -20.66 24.63 -16.20
C PHE A 168 -20.45 23.26 -15.59
N SER A 169 -21.43 22.34 -15.67
CA SER A 169 -21.26 20.96 -15.21
C SER A 169 -20.08 20.26 -15.89
N MET A 170 -20.00 20.35 -17.22
CA MET A 170 -18.88 19.77 -17.98
C MET A 170 -17.53 20.40 -17.59
N ALA A 171 -17.52 21.72 -17.42
CA ALA A 171 -16.29 22.43 -17.05
C ALA A 171 -15.82 22.11 -15.61
N VAL A 172 -16.75 22.03 -14.66
CA VAL A 172 -16.46 21.61 -13.26
C VAL A 172 -15.94 20.18 -13.23
N GLN A 173 -16.62 19.25 -13.92
CA GLN A 173 -16.17 17.85 -13.99
C GLN A 173 -14.72 17.75 -14.51
N ARG A 174 -14.43 18.41 -15.61
CA ARG A 174 -13.09 18.43 -16.20
C ARG A 174 -12.05 19.02 -15.25
N SER A 175 -12.39 20.11 -14.54
CA SER A 175 -11.47 20.72 -13.58
C SER A 175 -11.17 19.82 -12.38
N VAL A 176 -12.16 19.08 -11.91
CA VAL A 176 -11.97 18.07 -10.85
C VAL A 176 -11.10 16.92 -11.35
N GLU A 177 -11.34 16.43 -12.57
CA GLU A 177 -10.51 15.37 -13.18
C GLU A 177 -9.06 15.82 -13.37
N GLU A 178 -8.84 17.03 -13.85
CA GLU A 178 -7.50 17.61 -13.99
C GLU A 178 -6.80 17.75 -12.64
N LEU A 179 -7.49 18.28 -11.63
CA LEU A 179 -6.96 18.40 -10.27
C LEU A 179 -6.57 17.03 -9.71
N ASN A 180 -7.45 16.04 -9.84
CA ASN A 180 -7.19 14.68 -9.40
C ASN A 180 -5.99 14.05 -10.13
N SER A 181 -5.90 14.27 -11.45
CA SER A 181 -4.75 13.81 -12.24
C SER A 181 -3.43 14.46 -11.80
N ARG A 182 -3.44 15.76 -11.51
CA ARG A 182 -2.25 16.48 -11.02
C ARG A 182 -1.84 15.99 -9.62
N ILE A 183 -2.82 15.79 -8.72
CA ILE A 183 -2.56 15.22 -7.39
C ILE A 183 -1.92 13.84 -7.52
N GLN A 184 -2.50 12.98 -8.36
CA GLN A 184 -1.99 11.63 -8.57
C GLN A 184 -0.58 11.62 -9.17
N THR A 185 -0.28 12.56 -10.07
CA THR A 185 1.06 12.72 -10.64
C THR A 185 2.08 13.04 -9.54
N VAL A 186 1.82 14.03 -8.68
CA VAL A 186 2.72 14.40 -7.58
C VAL A 186 2.89 13.22 -6.60
N ILE A 187 1.81 12.51 -6.28
CA ILE A 187 1.87 11.32 -5.42
C ILE A 187 2.77 10.25 -6.03
N ASN A 188 2.58 9.93 -7.31
CA ASN A 188 3.37 8.89 -8.00
C ASN A 188 4.85 9.26 -8.11
N GLU A 189 5.17 10.53 -8.34
CA GLU A 189 6.56 11.01 -8.43
C GLU A 189 7.28 10.94 -7.08
N GLN A 190 6.61 11.39 -6.01
CA GLN A 190 7.25 11.52 -4.69
C GLN A 190 7.10 10.27 -3.80
N CYS A 191 6.04 9.50 -3.96
CA CYS A 191 5.66 8.49 -2.96
C CYS A 191 5.57 7.05 -3.46
N THR A 192 5.60 6.75 -4.76
CA THR A 192 5.29 5.40 -5.30
C THR A 192 3.84 4.94 -4.98
N ALA A 193 3.59 3.62 -4.99
CA ALA A 193 2.28 3.07 -4.67
C ALA A 193 1.94 3.26 -3.20
N ILE A 194 0.84 3.97 -2.91
CA ILE A 194 0.36 4.22 -1.56
C ILE A 194 -0.81 3.29 -1.25
N HIS A 195 -0.84 2.78 -0.01
CA HIS A 195 -1.95 1.96 0.44
C HIS A 195 -3.25 2.78 0.51
N PRO A 196 -4.39 2.29 -0.02
CA PRO A 196 -5.65 3.05 -0.08
C PRO A 196 -6.12 3.62 1.27
N ALA A 197 -5.89 2.89 2.37
CA ALA A 197 -6.31 3.34 3.70
C ALA A 197 -5.69 4.67 4.15
N VAL A 198 -4.54 5.07 3.58
CA VAL A 198 -3.83 6.30 3.96
C VAL A 198 -3.72 7.31 2.81
N GLU A 199 -4.23 7.00 1.62
CA GLU A 199 -4.14 7.84 0.43
C GLU A 199 -4.73 9.25 0.66
N TRP A 200 -5.80 9.35 1.44
CA TRP A 200 -6.46 10.61 1.79
C TRP A 200 -5.48 11.64 2.41
N ARG A 201 -4.54 11.19 3.24
CA ARG A 201 -3.57 12.06 3.91
C ARG A 201 -2.53 12.60 2.93
N PHE A 202 -2.12 11.79 1.96
CA PHE A 202 -1.23 12.23 0.88
C PHE A 202 -1.92 13.22 -0.05
N ARG A 203 -3.17 12.93 -0.45
CA ARG A 203 -3.99 13.87 -1.22
C ARG A 203 -4.11 15.21 -0.50
N LYS A 204 -4.38 15.20 0.82
CA LYS A 204 -4.46 16.41 1.63
C LYS A 204 -3.13 17.18 1.65
N ALA A 205 -2.00 16.48 1.80
CA ALA A 205 -0.68 17.12 1.80
C ALA A 205 -0.35 17.79 0.45
N VAL A 206 -0.71 17.14 -0.68
CA VAL A 206 -0.54 17.72 -2.02
C VAL A 206 -1.45 18.92 -2.23
N LEU A 207 -2.71 18.85 -1.82
CA LEU A 207 -3.65 19.97 -1.92
C LEU A 207 -3.15 21.16 -1.10
N ASN A 208 -2.72 20.95 0.14
CA ASN A 208 -2.13 22.00 0.99
C ASN A 208 -0.86 22.61 0.34
N ALA A 209 -0.08 21.81 -0.39
CA ALA A 209 1.08 22.31 -1.12
C ALA A 209 0.67 23.19 -2.31
N PHE A 210 -0.36 22.79 -3.07
CA PHE A 210 -0.90 23.63 -4.15
C PHE A 210 -1.46 24.97 -3.64
N GLU A 211 -2.13 24.97 -2.49
CA GLU A 211 -2.64 26.17 -1.85
C GLU A 211 -1.52 27.14 -1.43
N ARG A 212 -0.47 26.62 -0.81
CA ARG A 212 0.70 27.42 -0.43
C ARG A 212 1.46 28.04 -1.61
N GLN A 213 1.37 27.41 -2.79
CA GLN A 213 2.04 27.86 -4.01
C GLN A 213 1.15 28.74 -4.92
N ARG A 214 -0.05 29.12 -4.49
CA ARG A 214 -0.92 30.01 -5.27
C ARG A 214 -0.17 31.25 -5.72
N GLY A 215 -0.07 31.45 -7.04
CA GLY A 215 0.66 32.54 -7.66
C GLY A 215 2.08 32.23 -8.15
N SER A 216 2.59 31.03 -7.96
CA SER A 216 3.88 30.58 -8.50
C SER A 216 3.70 29.38 -9.42
N ALA A 217 4.23 29.43 -10.63
CA ALA A 217 4.23 28.31 -11.60
C ALA A 217 5.27 27.22 -11.25
N SER A 218 5.75 27.17 -10.00
CA SER A 218 6.80 26.25 -9.57
C SER A 218 6.24 24.84 -9.29
N VAL A 219 7.04 23.84 -9.60
CA VAL A 219 6.76 22.42 -9.28
C VAL A 219 6.71 22.26 -7.76
N VAL A 220 5.78 21.47 -7.23
CA VAL A 220 5.73 21.10 -5.81
C VAL A 220 7.02 20.36 -5.44
N THR A 221 7.92 21.03 -4.73
CA THR A 221 9.21 20.46 -4.36
C THR A 221 9.22 19.78 -3.00
N GLU A 222 8.35 20.20 -2.07
CA GLU A 222 8.29 19.64 -0.71
C GLU A 222 6.84 19.50 -0.24
N LEU A 223 6.48 18.30 0.18
CA LEU A 223 5.23 18.02 0.89
C LEU A 223 5.44 18.21 2.40
N GLU A 224 4.37 18.54 3.10
CA GLU A 224 4.37 18.54 4.56
C GLU A 224 4.64 17.13 5.10
N PRO A 225 5.22 16.99 6.31
CA PRO A 225 5.43 15.69 6.93
C PRO A 225 4.10 14.92 7.06
N ILE A 226 4.13 13.65 6.66
CA ILE A 226 2.99 12.74 6.80
C ILE A 226 3.26 11.86 8.00
N VAL A 227 2.57 12.17 9.10
CA VAL A 227 2.72 11.50 10.40
C VAL A 227 1.35 11.02 10.85
N PHE A 228 1.31 9.81 11.39
CA PHE A 228 0.14 9.25 12.07
C PHE A 228 0.53 8.89 13.50
N GLU A 229 -0.12 9.52 14.45
CA GLU A 229 0.11 9.30 15.88
C GLU A 229 -0.91 8.32 16.45
N GLY A 230 -0.55 7.61 17.52
CA GLY A 230 -1.47 6.72 18.22
C GLY A 230 -1.90 5.49 17.40
N VAL A 231 -1.04 4.98 16.53
CA VAL A 231 -1.30 3.76 15.75
C VAL A 231 -0.78 2.52 16.48
N TYR A 232 -1.54 1.43 16.41
CA TYR A 232 -1.17 0.15 17.00
C TYR A 232 -0.55 -0.74 15.92
N PRO A 233 0.71 -1.18 16.11
CA PRO A 233 1.36 -2.09 15.18
C PRO A 233 0.94 -3.54 15.46
N LEU A 234 0.74 -4.31 14.38
CA LEU A 234 0.64 -5.76 14.44
C LEU A 234 1.66 -6.33 13.45
N PHE A 235 2.68 -6.98 13.97
CA PHE A 235 3.73 -7.59 13.17
C PHE A 235 3.62 -9.10 13.21
N GLY A 236 3.74 -9.74 12.06
CA GLY A 236 3.82 -11.18 11.94
C GLY A 236 4.89 -11.60 10.95
N LEU A 237 5.47 -12.77 11.22
CA LEU A 237 6.53 -13.36 10.42
C LEU A 237 6.25 -14.84 10.20
N ALA A 238 6.34 -15.27 8.95
CA ALA A 238 6.45 -16.67 8.55
C ALA A 238 7.83 -16.88 7.94
N ASP A 239 8.74 -17.55 8.63
CA ASP A 239 10.12 -17.76 8.20
C ASP A 239 10.37 -19.22 7.86
N ILE A 240 11.32 -19.49 6.95
CA ILE A 240 11.75 -20.85 6.62
C ILE A 240 12.81 -21.30 7.61
N ARG A 241 12.53 -22.39 8.32
CA ARG A 241 13.44 -22.94 9.33
C ARG A 241 14.81 -23.25 8.77
N GLY A 242 15.82 -22.53 9.26
CA GLY A 242 17.20 -22.75 8.89
C GLY A 242 17.52 -22.51 7.41
N SER A 243 16.83 -21.57 6.74
CA SER A 243 17.00 -21.25 5.33
C SER A 243 18.47 -21.03 4.94
N SER A 244 19.22 -20.26 5.73
CA SER A 244 20.65 -20.01 5.47
C SER A 244 21.50 -21.28 5.55
N THR A 245 21.21 -22.20 6.49
CA THR A 245 21.90 -23.49 6.61
C THR A 245 21.56 -24.41 5.42
N GLN A 246 20.29 -24.45 5.02
CA GLN A 246 19.84 -25.25 3.87
C GLN A 246 20.42 -24.71 2.56
N ARG A 247 20.47 -23.39 2.40
CA ARG A 247 21.14 -22.73 1.27
C ARG A 247 22.62 -23.08 1.22
N GLY A 248 23.32 -23.01 2.37
CA GLY A 248 24.73 -23.39 2.46
C GLY A 248 24.97 -24.85 2.06
N ARG A 249 24.09 -25.78 2.51
CA ARG A 249 24.17 -27.20 2.10
C ARG A 249 23.91 -27.41 0.62
N ALA A 250 22.98 -26.66 0.03
CA ALA A 250 22.70 -26.76 -1.40
C ALA A 250 23.89 -26.25 -2.24
N ILE A 251 24.51 -25.12 -1.84
CA ILE A 251 25.74 -24.60 -2.47
C ILE A 251 26.88 -25.60 -2.34
N GLN A 252 27.09 -26.14 -1.14
CA GLN A 252 28.13 -27.15 -0.87
C GLN A 252 27.96 -28.38 -1.75
N ALA A 253 26.75 -28.90 -1.89
CA ALA A 253 26.46 -30.06 -2.72
C ALA A 253 26.72 -29.79 -4.21
N ASP A 254 26.34 -28.63 -4.74
CA ASP A 254 26.60 -28.23 -6.13
C ASP A 254 28.10 -28.08 -6.40
N LEU A 255 28.87 -27.47 -5.48
CA LEU A 255 30.32 -27.33 -5.62
C LEU A 255 31.03 -28.69 -5.57
N LEU A 256 30.65 -29.58 -4.66
CA LEU A 256 31.21 -30.94 -4.60
C LEU A 256 30.89 -31.74 -5.86
N GLN A 257 29.69 -31.62 -6.39
CA GLN A 257 29.31 -32.24 -7.65
C GLN A 257 30.18 -31.71 -8.81
N GLN A 258 30.41 -30.39 -8.91
CA GLN A 258 31.23 -29.81 -9.95
C GLN A 258 32.71 -30.23 -9.85
N LEU A 259 33.27 -30.24 -8.63
CA LEU A 259 34.60 -30.74 -8.36
C LEU A 259 34.73 -32.24 -8.72
N GLY A 260 33.70 -33.05 -8.37
CA GLY A 260 33.65 -34.47 -8.74
C GLY A 260 33.63 -34.71 -10.26
N LEU A 261 32.87 -33.93 -11.01
CA LEU A 261 32.84 -33.96 -12.47
C LEU A 261 34.21 -33.55 -13.06
N ALA A 262 34.83 -32.50 -12.53
CA ALA A 262 36.18 -32.06 -12.92
C ALA A 262 37.21 -33.15 -12.63
N ARG A 263 37.15 -33.76 -11.44
CA ARG A 263 38.03 -34.86 -11.02
C ARG A 263 37.95 -36.07 -11.96
N ALA A 264 36.74 -36.43 -12.41
CA ALA A 264 36.50 -37.52 -13.36
C ALA A 264 37.13 -37.24 -14.74
N VAL A 265 37.11 -35.97 -15.20
CA VAL A 265 37.80 -35.56 -16.44
C VAL A 265 39.31 -35.75 -16.30
N ILE A 266 39.91 -35.23 -15.24
CA ILE A 266 41.36 -35.32 -15.01
C ILE A 266 41.78 -36.76 -14.82
N GLN A 267 41.04 -37.59 -14.11
CA GLN A 267 41.33 -39.01 -13.94
C GLN A 267 41.36 -39.74 -15.31
N SER A 268 40.31 -39.56 -16.11
CA SER A 268 40.25 -40.17 -17.47
C SER A 268 41.39 -39.69 -18.35
N ALA A 269 41.81 -38.43 -18.24
CA ALA A 269 42.95 -37.88 -18.96
C ALA A 269 44.29 -38.52 -18.51
N THR A 270 44.49 -38.73 -17.19
CA THR A 270 45.67 -39.40 -16.62
C THR A 270 45.75 -40.86 -17.08
N GLU A 271 44.62 -41.58 -17.09
CA GLU A 271 44.56 -42.97 -17.57
C GLU A 271 44.88 -43.07 -19.07
N ALA A 272 44.47 -42.09 -19.87
CA ALA A 272 44.78 -42.07 -21.30
C ALA A 272 46.25 -41.65 -21.60
N ARG A 273 46.75 -40.72 -20.79
CA ARG A 273 48.12 -40.20 -20.93
C ARG A 273 48.62 -39.72 -19.58
N SER A 274 49.49 -40.53 -18.92
CA SER A 274 50.11 -40.16 -17.66
C SER A 274 50.98 -38.90 -17.79
N ALA A 275 50.73 -37.91 -16.92
CA ALA A 275 51.50 -36.68 -16.85
C ALA A 275 51.49 -36.16 -15.39
N PRO A 276 52.66 -35.87 -14.77
CA PRO A 276 52.72 -35.38 -13.39
C PRO A 276 51.88 -34.15 -13.10
N ALA A 277 51.67 -33.27 -14.08
CA ALA A 277 50.82 -32.09 -13.96
C ALA A 277 49.33 -32.43 -13.78
N LEU A 278 48.84 -33.54 -14.34
CA LEU A 278 47.48 -34.02 -14.12
C LEU A 278 47.29 -34.61 -12.74
N ASP A 279 48.30 -35.32 -12.21
CA ASP A 279 48.28 -35.84 -10.87
C ASP A 279 48.28 -34.72 -9.80
N GLU A 280 49.07 -33.66 -10.07
CA GLU A 280 49.09 -32.45 -9.23
C GLU A 280 47.74 -31.72 -9.28
N LEU A 281 47.15 -31.56 -10.45
CA LEU A 281 45.82 -30.92 -10.58
C LEU A 281 44.73 -31.76 -9.89
N ALA A 282 44.77 -33.08 -10.03
CA ALA A 282 43.89 -34.00 -9.32
C ALA A 282 43.98 -33.84 -7.80
N PHE A 283 45.21 -33.77 -7.27
CA PHE A 283 45.44 -33.52 -5.84
C PHE A 283 44.86 -32.19 -5.37
N ARG A 284 44.99 -31.10 -6.18
CA ARG A 284 44.37 -29.80 -5.82
C ARG A 284 42.86 -29.85 -5.83
N ILE A 285 42.24 -30.58 -6.79
CA ILE A 285 40.78 -30.77 -6.82
C ILE A 285 40.35 -31.51 -5.57
N ASP A 286 41.01 -32.63 -5.24
CA ASP A 286 40.67 -33.42 -4.05
C ASP A 286 40.86 -32.64 -2.76
N SER A 287 41.92 -31.82 -2.67
CA SER A 287 42.16 -30.93 -1.51
C SER A 287 41.04 -29.90 -1.31
N ARG A 288 40.55 -29.31 -2.41
CA ARG A 288 39.44 -28.36 -2.36
C ARG A 288 38.12 -29.04 -2.02
N ALA A 289 37.85 -30.22 -2.57
CA ALA A 289 36.69 -31.01 -2.19
C ALA A 289 36.66 -31.31 -0.71
N ALA A 290 37.80 -31.79 -0.14
CA ALA A 290 37.92 -32.03 1.29
C ALA A 290 37.78 -30.78 2.17
N GLN A 291 38.18 -29.61 1.65
CA GLN A 291 37.93 -28.33 2.33
C GLN A 291 36.43 -28.00 2.36
N ILE A 292 35.74 -28.10 1.24
CA ILE A 292 34.30 -27.84 1.11
C ILE A 292 33.48 -28.83 1.96
N GLU A 293 33.85 -30.12 2.01
CA GLU A 293 33.16 -31.11 2.83
C GLU A 293 33.18 -30.76 4.32
N ARG A 294 34.25 -30.17 4.82
CA ARG A 294 34.37 -29.75 6.25
C ARG A 294 33.48 -28.57 6.59
N GLY A 295 33.10 -27.77 5.62
CA GLY A 295 32.23 -26.61 5.78
C GLY A 295 32.46 -25.55 4.69
N LEU A 296 31.47 -24.71 4.48
CA LEU A 296 31.50 -23.66 3.47
C LEU A 296 31.74 -22.29 4.13
N ASN A 297 32.81 -21.59 3.76
CA ASN A 297 33.05 -20.19 4.12
C ASN A 297 32.57 -19.25 3.01
N SER A 298 32.38 -17.98 3.33
CA SER A 298 31.84 -16.96 2.39
C SER A 298 32.64 -16.78 1.10
N SER A 299 33.96 -17.07 1.13
CA SER A 299 34.86 -16.94 -0.03
C SER A 299 35.05 -18.23 -0.83
N ASP A 300 34.65 -19.38 -0.28
CA ASP A 300 34.96 -20.69 -0.87
C ASP A 300 34.28 -20.90 -2.22
N GLU A 301 33.04 -20.45 -2.38
CA GLU A 301 32.29 -20.54 -3.64
C GLU A 301 33.03 -19.83 -4.78
N ILE A 302 33.41 -18.57 -4.57
CA ILE A 302 34.13 -17.77 -5.56
C ILE A 302 35.49 -18.41 -5.86
N GLY A 303 36.20 -18.87 -4.81
CA GLY A 303 37.51 -19.49 -4.94
C GLY A 303 37.49 -20.81 -5.72
N VAL A 304 36.49 -21.66 -5.52
CA VAL A 304 36.35 -22.93 -6.26
C VAL A 304 35.97 -22.67 -7.71
N ILE A 305 35.02 -21.78 -7.98
CA ILE A 305 34.61 -21.45 -9.35
C ILE A 305 35.76 -20.82 -10.14
N ALA A 306 36.51 -19.89 -9.53
CA ALA A 306 37.67 -19.27 -10.17
C ALA A 306 38.76 -20.32 -10.49
N PHE A 307 39.02 -21.22 -9.54
CA PHE A 307 39.96 -22.31 -9.74
C PHE A 307 39.53 -23.23 -10.91
N LEU A 308 38.30 -23.69 -10.93
CA LEU A 308 37.80 -24.57 -11.98
C LEU A 308 37.89 -23.91 -13.37
N ARG A 309 37.52 -22.65 -13.48
CA ARG A 309 37.59 -21.89 -14.73
C ARG A 309 39.01 -21.71 -15.21
N ALA A 310 39.94 -21.32 -14.33
CA ALA A 310 41.31 -21.04 -14.73
C ALA A 310 42.12 -22.31 -15.01
N GLU A 311 41.98 -23.32 -14.16
CA GLU A 311 42.92 -24.46 -14.15
C GLU A 311 42.35 -25.73 -14.80
N VAL A 312 41.02 -25.90 -14.82
CA VAL A 312 40.40 -27.10 -15.41
C VAL A 312 39.78 -26.77 -16.77
N GLU A 313 38.88 -25.77 -16.81
CA GLU A 313 38.10 -25.47 -18.03
C GLU A 313 39.02 -25.00 -19.17
N GLY A 314 40.08 -24.24 -18.86
CA GLY A 314 41.09 -23.83 -19.84
C GLY A 314 41.83 -24.99 -20.49
N LEU A 315 41.86 -26.19 -19.89
CA LEU A 315 42.53 -27.38 -20.41
C LEU A 315 41.61 -28.34 -21.17
N LEU A 316 40.26 -28.20 -21.05
CA LEU A 316 39.31 -29.20 -21.55
C LEU A 316 39.45 -29.49 -23.06
N ASP A 317 39.66 -28.47 -23.86
CA ASP A 317 39.80 -28.67 -25.32
C ASP A 317 41.08 -29.45 -25.68
N HIS A 318 42.17 -29.17 -24.96
CA HIS A 318 43.42 -29.94 -25.12
C HIS A 318 43.24 -31.38 -24.62
N LEU A 319 42.66 -31.58 -23.44
CA LEU A 319 42.43 -32.93 -22.90
C LEU A 319 41.48 -33.76 -23.77
N GLY A 320 40.56 -33.13 -24.49
CA GLY A 320 39.68 -33.78 -25.46
C GLY A 320 40.41 -34.47 -26.61
N THR A 321 41.67 -34.13 -26.87
CA THR A 321 42.52 -34.82 -27.87
C THR A 321 43.05 -36.17 -27.39
N PHE A 322 42.99 -36.48 -26.08
CA PHE A 322 43.58 -37.69 -25.50
C PHE A 322 42.76 -38.97 -25.77
N GLY A 323 41.49 -38.86 -26.18
CA GLY A 323 40.71 -40.02 -26.56
C GLY A 323 39.19 -39.86 -26.37
N ALA A 324 38.43 -40.87 -26.78
CA ALA A 324 36.96 -40.84 -26.73
C ALA A 324 36.41 -40.81 -25.28
N GLY A 325 37.02 -41.58 -24.36
CA GLY A 325 36.62 -41.58 -22.95
C GLY A 325 36.77 -40.23 -22.26
N VAL A 326 37.85 -39.50 -22.57
CA VAL A 326 38.05 -38.15 -22.03
C VAL A 326 37.01 -37.19 -22.59
N ARG A 327 36.71 -37.25 -23.88
CA ARG A 327 35.64 -36.44 -24.50
C ARG A 327 34.25 -36.68 -23.87
N GLU A 328 33.96 -37.92 -23.56
CA GLU A 328 32.72 -38.30 -22.86
C GLU A 328 32.64 -37.64 -21.47
N ARG A 329 33.72 -37.67 -20.68
CA ARG A 329 33.79 -37.02 -19.37
C ARG A 329 33.70 -35.49 -19.48
N ILE A 330 34.33 -34.88 -20.46
CA ILE A 330 34.21 -33.45 -20.75
C ILE A 330 32.76 -33.09 -21.12
N ALA A 331 32.10 -33.91 -21.94
CA ALA A 331 30.71 -33.70 -22.29
C ALA A 331 29.81 -33.78 -21.05
N ALA A 332 30.04 -34.77 -20.16
CA ALA A 332 29.31 -34.89 -18.87
C ALA A 332 29.56 -33.70 -17.95
N TYR A 333 30.82 -33.20 -17.87
CA TYR A 333 31.13 -31.99 -17.11
C TYR A 333 30.34 -30.79 -17.65
N ARG A 334 30.41 -30.52 -18.95
CA ARG A 334 29.72 -29.38 -19.60
C ARG A 334 28.21 -29.51 -19.48
N ALA A 335 27.62 -30.70 -19.60
CA ALA A 335 26.19 -30.96 -19.44
C ALA A 335 25.71 -30.77 -18.00
N GLY A 336 26.59 -30.93 -17.00
CA GLY A 336 26.29 -30.66 -15.59
C GLY A 336 26.25 -29.19 -15.24
N LEU A 337 26.77 -28.29 -16.06
CA LEU A 337 26.79 -26.87 -15.81
C LEU A 337 25.47 -26.21 -16.25
N ASP A 338 24.97 -25.25 -15.47
CA ASP A 338 23.91 -24.33 -15.89
C ASP A 338 24.43 -23.44 -17.03
N ALA A 339 23.69 -23.37 -18.13
CA ALA A 339 24.14 -22.67 -19.36
C ALA A 339 24.34 -21.15 -19.14
N ARG A 340 23.64 -20.54 -18.20
CA ARG A 340 23.72 -19.10 -17.90
C ARG A 340 24.82 -18.79 -16.90
N LEU A 341 24.93 -19.61 -15.86
CA LEU A 341 25.83 -19.37 -14.72
C LEU A 341 27.23 -19.97 -14.94
N GLY A 342 27.36 -20.99 -15.78
CA GLY A 342 28.59 -21.72 -15.99
C GLY A 342 29.06 -22.49 -14.74
N THR A 343 28.16 -22.90 -13.89
CA THR A 343 28.42 -23.67 -12.67
C THR A 343 27.33 -24.72 -12.49
N VAL A 344 27.59 -25.76 -11.70
CA VAL A 344 26.52 -26.68 -11.27
C VAL A 344 25.55 -25.91 -10.37
N TYR A 345 24.26 -25.97 -10.71
CA TYR A 345 23.22 -25.18 -10.05
C TYR A 345 21.93 -26.01 -9.88
N HIS A 346 22.07 -27.25 -9.48
CA HIS A 346 20.93 -28.15 -9.40
C HIS A 346 20.28 -28.12 -8.01
N ARG A 347 21.06 -28.36 -6.96
CA ARG A 347 20.56 -28.36 -5.59
C ARG A 347 20.12 -26.97 -5.15
N ARG A 348 20.86 -25.96 -5.56
CA ARG A 348 20.51 -24.56 -5.27
C ARG A 348 19.20 -24.17 -5.95
N ARG A 349 19.00 -24.54 -7.21
CA ARG A 349 17.74 -24.33 -7.93
C ARG A 349 16.57 -24.99 -7.20
N MET A 350 16.68 -26.24 -6.82
CA MET A 350 15.66 -26.96 -6.06
C MET A 350 15.32 -26.26 -4.74
N PHE A 351 16.32 -25.72 -4.05
CA PHE A 351 16.12 -24.95 -2.82
C PHE A 351 15.38 -23.65 -3.09
N GLU A 352 15.80 -22.88 -4.09
CA GLU A 352 15.17 -21.60 -4.46
C GLU A 352 13.74 -21.79 -4.96
N GLU A 353 13.46 -22.82 -5.74
CA GLU A 353 12.10 -23.19 -6.16
C GLU A 353 11.22 -23.52 -4.95
N SER A 354 11.74 -24.25 -3.98
CA SER A 354 11.00 -24.56 -2.75
C SER A 354 10.71 -23.32 -1.90
N VAL A 355 11.70 -22.43 -1.73
CA VAL A 355 11.54 -21.15 -1.02
C VAL A 355 10.50 -20.27 -1.72
N THR A 356 10.61 -20.13 -3.04
CA THR A 356 9.67 -19.33 -3.85
C THR A 356 8.25 -19.86 -3.74
N ALA A 357 8.05 -21.18 -3.87
CA ALA A 357 6.72 -21.81 -3.78
C ALA A 357 6.05 -21.57 -2.42
N ILE A 358 6.82 -21.67 -1.32
CA ILE A 358 6.31 -21.38 0.04
C ILE A 358 5.96 -19.90 0.17
N ALA A 359 6.89 -19.01 -0.20
CA ALA A 359 6.69 -17.57 -0.06
C ALA A 359 5.51 -17.06 -0.91
N GLU A 360 5.31 -17.59 -2.13
CA GLU A 360 4.19 -17.26 -2.98
C GLU A 360 2.86 -17.76 -2.42
N SER A 361 2.82 -19.00 -1.93
CA SER A 361 1.60 -19.55 -1.32
C SER A 361 1.16 -18.78 -0.09
N ILE A 362 2.09 -18.47 0.82
CA ILE A 362 1.83 -17.67 2.03
C ILE A 362 1.42 -16.24 1.64
N SER A 363 2.16 -15.61 0.74
CA SER A 363 1.90 -14.22 0.31
C SER A 363 0.54 -14.06 -0.38
N SER A 364 0.14 -15.03 -1.21
CA SER A 364 -1.15 -15.01 -1.90
C SER A 364 -2.31 -15.24 -0.93
N TYR A 365 -2.16 -16.17 0.01
CA TYR A 365 -3.13 -16.38 1.07
C TYR A 365 -3.32 -15.13 1.93
N LEU A 366 -2.22 -14.54 2.38
CA LEU A 366 -2.23 -13.33 3.20
C LEU A 366 -2.89 -12.15 2.47
N GLU A 367 -2.68 -12.02 1.14
CA GLU A 367 -3.31 -10.98 0.33
C GLU A 367 -4.82 -11.12 0.26
N LEU A 368 -5.32 -12.34 0.02
CA LEU A 368 -6.75 -12.60 -0.01
C LEU A 368 -7.42 -12.30 1.33
N GLU A 369 -6.83 -12.77 2.43
CA GLU A 369 -7.35 -12.55 3.77
C GLU A 369 -7.33 -11.07 4.18
N GLN A 370 -6.26 -10.35 3.82
CA GLN A 370 -6.15 -8.93 4.12
C GLN A 370 -7.16 -8.09 3.32
N GLN A 371 -7.40 -8.41 2.04
CA GLN A 371 -8.43 -7.73 1.25
C GLN A 371 -9.82 -7.86 1.86
N ALA A 372 -10.18 -9.05 2.34
CA ALA A 372 -11.43 -9.26 3.04
C ALA A 372 -11.49 -8.48 4.37
N ALA A 373 -10.39 -8.46 5.13
CA ALA A 373 -10.31 -7.73 6.39
C ALA A 373 -10.42 -6.20 6.20
N GLN A 374 -9.92 -5.64 5.08
CA GLN A 374 -10.07 -4.21 4.77
C GLN A 374 -11.54 -3.76 4.69
N GLY A 375 -12.43 -4.61 4.17
CA GLY A 375 -13.86 -4.30 4.10
C GLY A 375 -14.55 -4.22 5.48
N ILE A 376 -13.96 -4.85 6.50
CA ILE A 376 -14.48 -4.88 7.86
C ILE A 376 -13.77 -3.87 8.74
N PHE A 377 -12.43 -3.83 8.65
CA PHE A 377 -11.56 -3.01 9.49
C PHE A 377 -10.49 -2.33 8.63
N PRO A 378 -10.73 -1.09 8.14
CA PRO A 378 -9.74 -0.37 7.38
C PRO A 378 -8.43 -0.19 8.17
N HIS A 379 -7.32 -0.62 7.59
CA HIS A 379 -6.00 -0.57 8.20
C HIS A 379 -4.91 -0.44 7.15
N TYR A 380 -3.75 0.09 7.53
CA TYR A 380 -2.57 0.06 6.67
C TYR A 380 -1.94 -1.34 6.71
N PHE A 381 -1.56 -1.85 5.56
CA PHE A 381 -0.94 -3.16 5.42
C PHE A 381 0.28 -3.11 4.51
N GLU A 382 1.37 -3.70 4.95
CA GLU A 382 2.60 -3.86 4.18
C GLU A 382 3.12 -5.27 4.37
N LYS A 383 3.64 -5.88 3.31
CA LYS A 383 4.30 -7.19 3.36
C LYS A 383 5.63 -7.17 2.61
N GLN A 384 6.59 -7.93 3.11
CA GLN A 384 7.89 -8.13 2.48
C GLN A 384 8.14 -9.61 2.27
N LYS A 385 8.62 -9.96 1.08
CA LYS A 385 9.07 -11.30 0.75
C LYS A 385 10.58 -11.34 0.93
N THR A 386 11.02 -12.19 1.83
CA THR A 386 12.43 -12.53 2.04
C THR A 386 12.63 -14.02 1.75
N ASP A 387 13.37 -14.78 2.56
CA ASP A 387 13.30 -16.25 2.54
C ASP A 387 11.95 -16.77 3.06
N GLY A 388 11.19 -15.93 3.75
CA GLY A 388 9.81 -16.12 4.17
C GLY A 388 8.93 -14.92 3.78
N VAL A 389 7.91 -14.66 4.59
CA VAL A 389 7.03 -13.50 4.45
C VAL A 389 6.88 -12.84 5.81
N ASP A 390 7.26 -11.58 5.92
CA ASP A 390 6.90 -10.73 7.03
C ASP A 390 5.82 -9.72 6.61
N TYR A 391 5.00 -9.32 7.56
CA TYR A 391 3.96 -8.34 7.32
C TYR A 391 3.76 -7.43 8.53
N GLN A 392 3.41 -6.19 8.23
CA GLN A 392 3.15 -5.15 9.19
C GLN A 392 1.76 -4.56 8.94
N ILE A 393 0.99 -4.45 10.02
CA ILE A 393 -0.29 -3.77 10.03
C ILE A 393 -0.19 -2.58 10.98
N TYR A 394 -0.76 -1.44 10.57
CA TYR A 394 -1.00 -0.32 11.46
C TYR A 394 -2.48 -0.04 11.49
N VAL A 395 -3.03 0.10 12.70
CA VAL A 395 -4.44 0.41 12.94
C VAL A 395 -4.58 1.53 13.97
N GLY A 396 -5.45 2.49 13.69
CA GLY A 396 -5.66 3.64 14.57
C GLY A 396 -6.59 4.68 13.96
N SER A 397 -7.20 5.51 14.78
CA SER A 397 -8.10 6.58 14.32
C SER A 397 -7.40 7.59 13.41
N ALA A 398 -6.11 7.83 13.63
CA ALA A 398 -5.32 8.74 12.81
C ALA A 398 -5.16 8.28 11.35
N LEU A 399 -5.28 6.96 11.07
CA LEU A 399 -5.21 6.43 9.71
C LEU A 399 -6.49 6.66 8.91
N LEU A 400 -7.62 6.91 9.58
CA LEU A 400 -8.90 7.12 8.94
C LEU A 400 -9.20 8.61 8.78
N GLU A 401 -9.72 8.99 7.63
CA GLU A 401 -10.08 10.37 7.33
C GLU A 401 -11.11 10.93 8.30
N ASN A 402 -12.11 10.12 8.68
CA ASN A 402 -13.14 10.51 9.65
C ASN A 402 -12.71 10.37 11.13
N GLY A 403 -11.50 9.87 11.40
CA GLY A 403 -10.95 9.73 12.75
C GLY A 403 -11.71 8.79 13.69
N ARG A 404 -12.64 7.97 13.17
CA ARG A 404 -13.48 7.08 13.99
C ARG A 404 -13.08 5.63 13.79
N VAL A 405 -12.72 4.96 14.89
CA VAL A 405 -12.42 3.52 14.93
C VAL A 405 -13.35 2.86 15.95
N ASP A 406 -13.98 1.76 15.55
CA ASP A 406 -14.72 0.91 16.47
C ASP A 406 -13.76 0.34 17.53
N PRO A 407 -14.08 0.41 18.83
CA PRO A 407 -13.26 -0.17 19.90
C PRO A 407 -12.98 -1.67 19.73
N LEU A 408 -13.82 -2.40 18.98
CA LEU A 408 -13.61 -3.81 18.66
C LEU A 408 -12.61 -4.03 17.52
N CYS A 409 -12.30 -3.00 16.72
CA CYS A 409 -11.44 -3.12 15.55
C CYS A 409 -10.08 -3.75 15.87
N LEU A 410 -9.38 -3.21 16.87
CA LEU A 410 -8.07 -3.70 17.27
C LEU A 410 -8.10 -5.16 17.80
N LYS A 411 -9.12 -5.49 18.61
CA LYS A 411 -9.31 -6.86 19.13
C LYS A 411 -9.59 -7.84 18.00
N ASN A 412 -10.43 -7.45 17.06
CA ASN A 412 -10.77 -8.27 15.91
C ASN A 412 -9.56 -8.49 15.01
N LEU A 413 -8.75 -7.46 14.74
CA LEU A 413 -7.52 -7.60 13.94
C LEU A 413 -6.46 -8.46 14.63
N ARG A 414 -6.32 -8.41 15.96
CA ARG A 414 -5.41 -9.29 16.70
C ARG A 414 -5.85 -10.76 16.63
N LEU A 415 -7.13 -11.02 16.81
CA LEU A 415 -7.67 -12.39 16.66
C LEU A 415 -7.54 -12.87 15.22
N TRP A 416 -7.90 -12.04 14.24
CA TRP A 416 -7.72 -12.32 12.83
C TRP A 416 -6.25 -12.62 12.50
N GLN A 417 -5.31 -11.83 13.01
CA GLN A 417 -3.88 -12.06 12.82
C GLN A 417 -3.45 -13.47 13.30
N LEU A 418 -3.93 -13.90 14.45
CA LEU A 418 -3.62 -15.24 14.96
C LEU A 418 -4.26 -16.34 14.09
N MET A 419 -5.48 -16.12 13.59
CA MET A 419 -6.17 -17.06 12.69
C MET A 419 -5.42 -17.21 11.36
N ILE A 420 -5.04 -16.11 10.71
CA ILE A 420 -4.30 -16.18 9.44
C ILE A 420 -2.90 -16.77 9.62
N THR A 421 -2.28 -16.55 10.78
CA THR A 421 -0.99 -17.19 11.11
C THR A 421 -1.13 -18.71 11.14
N CYS A 422 -2.21 -19.24 11.71
CA CYS A 422 -2.52 -20.67 11.64
C CYS A 422 -2.75 -21.12 10.18
N GLY A 423 -3.45 -20.30 9.39
CA GLY A 423 -3.68 -20.57 7.96
C GLY A 423 -2.40 -20.62 7.14
N MET A 424 -1.46 -19.70 7.36
CA MET A 424 -0.15 -19.71 6.73
C MET A 424 0.64 -20.98 7.08
N ALA A 425 0.58 -21.42 8.35
CA ALA A 425 1.23 -22.65 8.79
C ALA A 425 0.68 -23.90 8.09
N VAL A 426 -0.64 -24.00 7.97
CA VAL A 426 -1.30 -25.11 7.26
C VAL A 426 -0.96 -25.10 5.78
N ARG A 427 -1.00 -23.93 5.12
CA ARG A 427 -0.64 -23.82 3.69
C ARG A 427 0.79 -24.27 3.42
N ALA A 428 1.74 -23.84 4.25
CA ALA A 428 3.14 -24.27 4.13
C ALA A 428 3.30 -25.77 4.38
N HIS A 429 2.59 -26.32 5.36
CA HIS A 429 2.59 -27.74 5.65
C HIS A 429 2.06 -28.61 4.49
N GLN A 430 0.96 -28.20 3.87
CA GLN A 430 0.37 -28.89 2.72
C GLN A 430 1.27 -28.90 1.47
N LEU A 431 2.15 -27.91 1.33
CA LEU A 431 3.10 -27.85 0.23
C LEU A 431 4.32 -28.74 0.44
N ARG A 432 4.70 -29.03 1.70
CA ARG A 432 5.96 -29.65 2.07
C ARG A 432 6.31 -30.87 1.23
N ASP A 433 5.39 -31.80 1.08
CA ASP A 433 5.61 -33.08 0.38
C ASP A 433 5.65 -32.92 -1.18
N ARG A 434 5.28 -31.75 -1.68
CA ARG A 434 5.30 -31.42 -3.11
C ARG A 434 6.52 -30.58 -3.51
N LEU A 435 7.30 -30.11 -2.53
CA LEU A 435 8.47 -29.28 -2.78
C LEU A 435 9.64 -30.13 -3.27
N PRO A 436 10.47 -29.61 -4.18
CA PRO A 436 11.74 -30.25 -4.59
C PRO A 436 12.67 -30.56 -3.40
N ILE A 437 12.70 -29.63 -2.41
CA ILE A 437 13.32 -29.85 -1.08
C ILE A 437 12.26 -29.59 -0.03
N PRO A 438 11.91 -30.56 0.83
CA PRO A 438 10.94 -30.36 1.90
C PRO A 438 11.50 -29.36 2.94
N LEU A 439 10.90 -28.18 3.01
CA LEU A 439 11.24 -27.13 3.94
C LEU A 439 10.14 -26.95 4.97
N GLU A 440 10.50 -26.57 6.18
CA GLU A 440 9.57 -26.30 7.27
C GLU A 440 9.50 -24.81 7.54
N THR A 441 8.31 -24.31 7.92
CA THR A 441 8.11 -22.91 8.30
C THR A 441 7.89 -22.77 9.79
N THR A 442 8.30 -21.62 10.30
CA THR A 442 8.06 -21.17 11.68
C THR A 442 7.28 -19.86 11.66
N HIS A 443 6.42 -19.66 12.66
CA HIS A 443 5.51 -18.53 12.69
C HIS A 443 5.63 -17.77 13.99
N LEU A 444 5.63 -16.44 13.89
CA LEU A 444 5.79 -15.53 15.00
C LEU A 444 4.84 -14.35 14.88
N ILE A 445 4.30 -13.91 16.01
CA ILE A 445 3.60 -12.64 16.18
C ILE A 445 4.32 -11.84 17.25
N LEU A 446 4.70 -10.61 16.96
CA LEU A 446 5.21 -9.67 17.96
C LEU A 446 4.04 -8.83 18.48
N VAL A 447 3.72 -9.03 19.75
CA VAL A 447 2.62 -8.35 20.43
C VAL A 447 3.09 -7.00 20.94
N GLN A 448 2.37 -5.94 20.61
CA GLN A 448 2.61 -4.58 21.06
C GLN A 448 1.29 -3.92 21.40
N HIS A 449 1.09 -3.55 22.66
CA HIS A 449 -0.12 -2.87 23.14
C HIS A 449 0.02 -1.35 23.17
N ALA A 450 1.23 -0.84 23.31
CA ALA A 450 1.45 0.60 23.26
C ALA A 450 1.33 1.13 21.82
N PRO A 451 0.58 2.22 21.61
CA PRO A 451 0.53 2.85 20.30
C PRO A 451 1.88 3.47 19.96
N LEU A 452 2.14 3.57 18.66
CA LEU A 452 3.34 4.19 18.08
C LEU A 452 2.94 5.44 17.29
N SER A 453 3.95 6.24 16.94
CA SER A 453 3.87 7.22 15.86
C SER A 453 4.64 6.70 14.65
N ILE A 454 4.04 6.83 13.47
CA ILE A 454 4.70 6.47 12.20
C ILE A 454 4.77 7.68 11.29
N ARG A 455 5.88 7.80 10.55
CA ARG A 455 6.15 8.87 9.59
C ARG A 455 6.48 8.27 8.23
N PHE A 456 5.94 8.87 7.17
CA PHE A 456 6.34 8.51 5.82
C PHE A 456 7.71 9.12 5.50
N ARG A 457 8.64 8.24 5.10
CA ARG A 457 10.00 8.60 4.66
C ARG A 457 10.00 8.74 3.15
N PHE A 458 10.08 9.97 2.66
CA PHE A 458 10.06 10.25 1.22
C PHE A 458 11.30 9.72 0.49
N ASP A 459 12.45 9.66 1.17
CA ASP A 459 13.70 9.11 0.66
C ASP A 459 13.65 7.58 0.47
N GLU A 460 13.01 6.87 1.41
CA GLU A 460 12.84 5.41 1.39
C GLU A 460 11.49 4.97 0.83
N LYS A 461 10.56 5.92 0.64
CA LYS A 461 9.19 5.71 0.13
C LYS A 461 8.38 4.67 0.92
N ARG A 462 8.53 4.68 2.24
CA ARG A 462 7.83 3.79 3.17
C ARG A 462 7.55 4.49 4.50
N PHE A 463 6.65 3.87 5.29
CA PHE A 463 6.48 4.27 6.68
C PHE A 463 7.57 3.69 7.56
N ASP A 464 8.05 4.51 8.48
CA ASP A 464 8.97 4.13 9.55
C ASP A 464 8.46 4.68 10.88
N VAL A 465 8.94 4.12 11.98
CA VAL A 465 8.55 4.55 13.32
C VAL A 465 9.12 5.95 13.59
N ASP A 466 8.29 6.83 14.15
CA ASP A 466 8.68 8.21 14.47
C ASP A 466 8.87 8.38 15.98
N GLY A 467 10.12 8.53 16.41
CA GLY A 467 10.47 8.80 17.81
C GLY A 467 11.44 7.79 18.43
N ALA A 468 12.18 8.28 19.44
CA ALA A 468 13.24 7.50 20.10
C ALA A 468 12.73 6.28 20.89
N TYR A 469 11.50 6.33 21.40
CA TYR A 469 10.88 5.20 22.11
C TYR A 469 10.52 4.05 21.18
N ASP A 470 10.22 4.36 19.94
CA ASP A 470 9.69 3.42 18.97
C ASP A 470 10.81 2.66 18.25
N ILE A 471 12.06 3.15 18.29
CA ILE A 471 13.25 2.46 17.78
C ILE A 471 13.42 1.07 18.40
N ARG A 472 13.03 0.87 19.67
CA ARG A 472 13.06 -0.44 20.31
C ARG A 472 12.20 -1.46 19.60
N TYR A 473 11.04 -1.06 19.11
CA TYR A 473 10.15 -1.92 18.34
C TYR A 473 10.81 -2.39 17.04
N GLU A 474 11.46 -1.50 16.29
CA GLU A 474 12.18 -1.87 15.07
C GLU A 474 13.38 -2.78 15.33
N ILE A 475 14.10 -2.59 16.45
CA ILE A 475 15.20 -3.49 16.86
C ILE A 475 14.65 -4.87 17.19
N MET A 476 13.54 -4.95 17.93
CA MET A 476 12.87 -6.22 18.21
C MET A 476 12.45 -6.92 16.92
N LYS A 477 11.73 -6.23 16.04
CA LYS A 477 11.25 -6.77 14.77
C LYS A 477 12.36 -7.40 13.92
N LYS A 478 13.54 -6.79 13.86
CA LYS A 478 14.69 -7.27 13.07
C LYS A 478 15.43 -8.48 13.65
N ARG A 479 15.23 -8.81 14.93
CA ARG A 479 16.05 -9.81 15.62
C ARG A 479 15.28 -10.91 16.33
N ILE A 480 13.98 -10.72 16.46
CA ILE A 480 13.12 -11.58 17.28
C ILE A 480 12.99 -13.00 16.75
N ASP A 481 13.16 -13.22 15.44
CA ASP A 481 13.16 -14.53 14.80
C ASP A 481 14.29 -15.45 15.30
N LYS A 482 15.38 -14.84 15.80
CA LYS A 482 16.58 -15.53 16.31
C LYS A 482 16.62 -15.66 17.82
N ALA A 483 15.59 -15.16 18.53
CA ALA A 483 15.51 -15.22 19.97
C ALA A 483 15.57 -16.67 20.47
N LEU A 484 16.35 -16.88 21.54
CA LEU A 484 16.51 -18.17 22.22
C LEU A 484 15.65 -18.20 23.49
N VAL A 485 15.20 -19.38 23.83
CA VAL A 485 14.58 -19.64 25.13
C VAL A 485 15.67 -19.58 26.21
N GLN A 486 15.42 -18.85 27.28
CA GLN A 486 16.38 -18.58 28.34
C GLN A 486 17.03 -19.86 28.89
N GLY A 487 18.37 -19.86 28.95
CA GLY A 487 19.16 -20.98 29.43
C GLY A 487 19.22 -22.19 28.48
N THR A 488 18.81 -22.03 27.22
CA THR A 488 18.85 -23.10 26.22
C THR A 488 19.42 -22.62 24.89
N THR A 489 19.69 -23.54 23.97
CA THR A 489 20.02 -23.23 22.56
C THR A 489 18.80 -23.31 21.66
N GLU A 490 17.60 -23.47 22.22
CA GLU A 490 16.37 -23.62 21.50
C GLU A 490 15.85 -22.24 21.04
N ARG A 491 15.52 -22.11 19.72
CA ARG A 491 14.84 -20.92 19.23
C ARG A 491 13.39 -20.88 19.72
N VAL A 492 12.91 -19.70 20.00
CA VAL A 492 11.51 -19.47 20.40
C VAL A 492 10.53 -19.97 19.33
N THR A 493 10.89 -19.80 18.06
CA THR A 493 10.08 -20.28 16.91
C THR A 493 10.39 -21.75 16.63
N GLN A 494 9.33 -22.56 16.50
CA GLN A 494 9.42 -23.98 16.17
C GLN A 494 8.46 -24.35 15.04
N PRO A 495 8.81 -25.31 14.17
CA PRO A 495 7.91 -25.77 13.12
C PRO A 495 6.57 -26.27 13.68
N GLY A 496 5.48 -25.93 12.99
CA GLY A 496 4.13 -26.32 13.39
C GLY A 496 3.57 -25.59 14.62
N LYS A 497 4.33 -24.65 15.21
CA LYS A 497 3.90 -23.84 16.34
C LYS A 497 3.87 -22.35 15.97
N VAL A 498 2.99 -21.59 16.65
CA VAL A 498 2.99 -20.13 16.64
C VAL A 498 3.62 -19.63 17.93
N ALA A 499 4.60 -18.73 17.82
CA ALA A 499 5.21 -18.03 18.93
C ALA A 499 4.63 -16.60 19.02
N LEU A 500 4.03 -16.27 20.15
CA LEU A 500 3.47 -14.95 20.46
C LEU A 500 4.41 -14.27 21.45
N ILE A 501 5.15 -13.27 21.01
CA ILE A 501 6.18 -12.61 21.82
C ILE A 501 5.62 -11.32 22.39
N TYR A 502 5.78 -11.13 23.69
CA TYR A 502 5.22 -10.04 24.45
C TYR A 502 6.17 -9.52 25.53
N SER A 503 5.93 -8.31 26.01
CA SER A 503 6.68 -7.68 27.10
C SER A 503 5.86 -7.48 28.37
N GLN A 504 4.54 -7.34 28.24
CA GLN A 504 3.64 -7.02 29.35
C GLN A 504 2.74 -8.21 29.73
N PRO A 505 2.51 -8.48 31.03
CA PRO A 505 1.64 -9.59 31.45
C PRO A 505 0.20 -9.50 30.91
N GLY A 506 -0.35 -8.28 30.76
CA GLY A 506 -1.69 -8.07 30.22
C GLY A 506 -1.82 -8.52 28.77
N GLU A 507 -0.76 -8.40 27.98
CA GLU A 507 -0.68 -8.87 26.59
C GLU A 507 -0.86 -10.40 26.54
N ALA A 508 -0.18 -11.11 27.42
CA ALA A 508 -0.29 -12.57 27.53
C ALA A 508 -1.72 -13.02 27.90
N GLN A 509 -2.39 -12.31 28.79
CA GLN A 509 -3.75 -12.66 29.21
C GLN A 509 -4.76 -12.53 28.06
N GLU A 510 -4.69 -11.48 27.26
CA GLU A 510 -5.55 -11.29 26.09
C GLU A 510 -5.33 -12.42 25.08
N TYR A 511 -4.08 -12.71 24.74
CA TYR A 511 -3.78 -13.76 23.76
C TYR A 511 -4.05 -15.18 24.28
N ARG A 512 -3.99 -15.44 25.60
CA ARG A 512 -4.47 -16.72 26.16
C ARG A 512 -5.95 -16.95 25.87
N ALA A 513 -6.79 -15.93 26.05
CA ALA A 513 -8.21 -16.03 25.72
C ALA A 513 -8.45 -16.28 24.22
N TYR A 514 -7.65 -15.65 23.35
CA TYR A 514 -7.70 -15.93 21.91
C TYR A 514 -7.27 -17.35 21.56
N ILE A 515 -6.23 -17.86 22.20
CA ILE A 515 -5.74 -19.24 22.02
C ILE A 515 -6.83 -20.23 22.46
N GLU A 516 -7.41 -20.08 23.64
CA GLU A 516 -8.51 -20.93 24.14
C GLU A 516 -9.69 -20.93 23.18
N TYR A 517 -10.10 -19.79 22.67
CA TYR A 517 -11.13 -19.67 21.67
C TYR A 517 -10.77 -20.40 20.37
N LEU A 518 -9.56 -20.22 19.86
CA LEU A 518 -9.11 -20.90 18.64
C LEU A 518 -8.87 -22.42 18.82
N GLN A 519 -8.57 -22.86 20.02
CA GLN A 519 -8.56 -24.28 20.36
C GLN A 519 -9.97 -24.88 20.28
N SER A 520 -10.99 -24.17 20.78
CA SER A 520 -12.38 -24.61 20.68
C SER A 520 -12.88 -24.72 19.23
N LEU A 521 -12.31 -23.90 18.32
CA LEU A 521 -12.59 -23.92 16.89
C LEU A 521 -11.76 -24.94 16.10
N GLY A 522 -10.72 -25.55 16.73
CA GLY A 522 -9.83 -26.51 16.07
C GLY A 522 -8.74 -25.90 15.20
N TYR A 523 -8.35 -24.65 15.44
CA TYR A 523 -7.18 -23.99 14.82
C TYR A 523 -5.89 -24.35 15.54
N LEU A 524 -5.95 -24.40 16.86
CA LEU A 524 -4.82 -24.66 17.74
C LEU A 524 -5.09 -25.93 18.57
N THR A 525 -4.03 -26.57 19.05
CA THR A 525 -4.12 -27.80 19.86
C THR A 525 -3.00 -27.83 20.92
N GLY A 526 -3.11 -28.75 21.88
CA GLY A 526 -2.12 -28.95 22.92
C GLY A 526 -2.10 -27.86 23.99
N GLY A 527 -1.12 -27.98 24.91
CA GLY A 527 -0.89 -26.99 25.97
C GLY A 527 -0.21 -25.72 25.45
N VAL A 528 -0.41 -24.62 26.16
CA VAL A 528 0.30 -23.37 25.90
C VAL A 528 1.59 -23.34 26.71
N GLU A 529 2.73 -23.30 26.03
CA GLU A 529 4.03 -23.14 26.64
C GLU A 529 4.26 -21.64 26.95
N GLN A 530 4.66 -21.33 28.18
CA GLN A 530 5.11 -20.00 28.57
C GLN A 530 6.61 -20.01 28.75
N LEU A 531 7.32 -19.16 28.02
CA LEU A 531 8.77 -19.18 27.91
C LEU A 531 9.33 -17.78 28.22
N ASP A 532 10.40 -17.74 29.02
CA ASP A 532 11.22 -16.55 29.13
C ASP A 532 12.29 -16.59 28.04
N LEU A 533 12.61 -15.43 27.46
CA LEU A 533 13.56 -15.32 26.35
C LEU A 533 14.89 -14.75 26.84
N GLU A 534 15.99 -15.14 26.18
CA GLU A 534 17.29 -14.50 26.37
C GLU A 534 17.22 -13.03 25.96
N GLU A 535 18.08 -12.24 26.59
CA GLU A 535 18.19 -10.81 26.30
C GLU A 535 18.59 -10.58 24.83
N LEU A 536 17.80 -9.81 24.12
CA LEU A 536 18.18 -9.26 22.82
C LEU A 536 18.93 -7.95 23.02
N GLN A 537 19.87 -7.65 22.13
CA GLN A 537 20.66 -6.43 22.21
C GLN A 537 19.76 -5.18 22.28
N GLY A 538 19.71 -4.54 23.46
CA GLY A 538 18.89 -3.37 23.74
C GLY A 538 17.46 -3.64 24.22
N VAL A 539 17.04 -4.92 24.38
CA VAL A 539 15.71 -5.30 24.86
C VAL A 539 15.79 -6.45 25.83
N GLN A 540 15.24 -6.25 27.04
CA GLN A 540 15.20 -7.22 28.13
C GLN A 540 13.77 -7.56 28.54
N GLY A 541 13.58 -8.71 29.18
CA GLY A 541 12.32 -9.11 29.79
C GLY A 541 11.24 -9.57 28.80
N LEU A 542 11.63 -9.95 27.60
CA LEU A 542 10.72 -10.55 26.62
C LEU A 542 10.31 -11.96 27.05
N ARG A 543 9.05 -12.28 26.81
CA ARG A 543 8.44 -13.58 27.04
C ARG A 543 7.69 -14.06 25.81
N ALA A 544 7.40 -15.35 25.75
CA ALA A 544 6.61 -15.91 24.67
C ALA A 544 5.52 -16.85 25.19
N LEU A 545 4.37 -16.83 24.52
CA LEU A 545 3.44 -17.94 24.50
C LEU A 545 3.69 -18.72 23.22
N ARG A 546 3.83 -20.03 23.33
CA ARG A 546 4.01 -20.91 22.17
C ARG A 546 2.96 -22.00 22.20
N VAL A 547 2.28 -22.20 21.07
CA VAL A 547 1.15 -23.12 20.95
C VAL A 547 1.21 -23.87 19.62
N GLN A 548 0.76 -25.14 19.62
CA GLN A 548 0.74 -25.99 18.44
C GLN A 548 -0.43 -25.64 17.51
N VAL A 549 -0.16 -25.50 16.20
CA VAL A 549 -1.20 -25.40 15.17
C VAL A 549 -1.75 -26.79 14.86
N ALA A 550 -3.06 -26.92 14.69
CA ALA A 550 -3.74 -28.15 14.32
C ALA A 550 -3.60 -28.41 12.80
N LEU A 551 -2.38 -28.68 12.33
CA LEU A 551 -2.02 -28.76 10.90
C LEU A 551 -2.86 -29.76 10.12
N ASP A 552 -3.25 -30.88 10.74
CA ASP A 552 -4.02 -31.97 10.13
C ASP A 552 -5.53 -31.87 10.37
N SER A 553 -6.01 -30.76 10.96
CA SER A 553 -7.44 -30.56 11.23
C SER A 553 -8.24 -30.39 9.92
N PRO A 554 -9.16 -31.31 9.59
CA PRO A 554 -9.98 -31.20 8.37
C PRO A 554 -10.79 -29.90 8.35
N LYS A 555 -11.32 -29.48 9.52
CA LYS A 555 -12.09 -28.25 9.67
C LYS A 555 -11.25 -27.00 9.34
N LEU A 556 -10.01 -26.96 9.79
CA LEU A 556 -9.10 -25.85 9.51
C LEU A 556 -8.69 -25.84 8.03
N GLN A 557 -8.37 -27.01 7.47
CA GLN A 557 -8.01 -27.15 6.07
C GLN A 557 -9.16 -26.74 5.13
N GLU A 558 -10.38 -27.14 5.43
CA GLU A 558 -11.58 -26.78 4.67
C GLU A 558 -11.79 -25.26 4.68
N ARG A 559 -11.74 -24.61 5.85
CA ARG A 559 -11.87 -23.15 5.98
C ARG A 559 -10.81 -22.39 5.20
N ILE A 560 -9.56 -22.82 5.26
CA ILE A 560 -8.46 -22.18 4.53
C ILE A 560 -8.61 -22.33 3.02
N ASN A 561 -9.18 -23.44 2.56
CA ASN A 561 -9.41 -23.70 1.13
C ASN A 561 -10.64 -22.96 0.59
N GLN A 562 -11.63 -22.67 1.42
CA GLN A 562 -12.84 -21.92 1.05
C GLN A 562 -12.60 -20.40 0.96
N GLY A 563 -11.46 -19.88 1.50
CA GLY A 563 -11.10 -18.48 1.45
C GLY A 563 -11.90 -17.58 2.40
N ALA A 564 -11.64 -16.27 2.32
CA ALA A 564 -12.15 -15.23 3.19
C ALA A 564 -13.69 -15.01 3.20
N ASP A 565 -14.44 -15.67 2.34
CA ASP A 565 -15.90 -15.49 2.21
C ASP A 565 -16.71 -15.96 3.45
N GLN A 566 -16.06 -16.56 4.44
CA GLN A 566 -16.73 -17.09 5.64
C GLN A 566 -16.27 -16.45 6.96
N TRP A 567 -15.91 -15.17 6.96
CA TRP A 567 -15.91 -14.45 8.22
C TRP A 567 -17.34 -14.44 8.78
N PRO A 568 -17.55 -14.78 10.07
CA PRO A 568 -18.87 -14.76 10.67
C PRO A 568 -19.34 -13.32 10.95
N VAL A 569 -19.30 -12.47 9.94
CA VAL A 569 -19.96 -11.16 9.98
C VAL A 569 -21.25 -11.33 9.22
N ARG A 570 -22.35 -11.54 9.97
CA ARG A 570 -23.68 -11.29 9.43
C ARG A 570 -23.68 -9.87 8.90
N GLN A 571 -23.75 -9.72 7.57
CA GLN A 571 -24.06 -8.44 6.97
C GLN A 571 -25.32 -7.94 7.68
N SER A 572 -25.20 -6.86 8.41
CA SER A 572 -26.36 -6.11 8.90
C SER A 572 -27.01 -5.51 7.66
N THR A 573 -28.01 -6.22 7.14
CA THR A 573 -28.98 -5.65 6.21
C THR A 573 -29.68 -4.51 6.90
N SER A 574 -29.41 -3.28 6.54
CA SER A 574 -30.35 -2.14 6.55
C SER A 574 -29.79 -0.99 5.73
#